data_8fd268ff4c6f5f36f95af46c54261626
#
_entry.id   8fd268ff4c6f5f36f95af46c54261626
#
_cell.length_a   1.000
_cell.length_b   1.000
_cell.length_c   1.000
_cell.angle_alpha   90.00
_cell.angle_beta   90.00
_cell.angle_gamma   90.00
#
_symmetry.space_group_name_H-M   'P 1'
#
loop_
_entity.id
_entity.type
_entity.pdbx_description
1 polymer ?
#
loop_
_entity_poly.entity_id
_entity_poly.type
_entity_poly.pdbx_seq_one_letter_code
_entity_poly.pdbx_strand_id
1 'polypeptide(L)'
;MALGIGDDAALLNVTPGQQLAMASDTLVAGVHFPETASGRQVATRSLCVNLSDMAAMGANPRWFTLALTLPSDKANAEWLADFSAGLGDIAKQHNVALVGGDTTSGPLTLTLTLVGEVAVGEALTRGGAGPGDAVFVTGSLGDGAAALELITNNRRLQRNSDRLLQRFYCPEPQIQAGLKLRSVASACIDISDGLMADLGHICKASGVSAVIQTEQLPIATEILELSPLDALEWALCGGDDYQLCFTVAADKLAKVKALIEFGELDACRIGTINPSDKSINAVSVIDKNNRLLTVEKLGYNHFGH
;
A
#
# COMPACT_ATOMS: atom_id res chain seq x y z
N MET A 1 13.89 -10.22 -20.16
CA MET A 1 13.29 -9.39 -21.23
C MET A 1 13.97 -9.74 -22.54
N ALA A 2 13.23 -10.06 -23.58
CA ALA A 2 13.80 -10.39 -24.90
C ALA A 2 13.91 -9.13 -25.79
N LEU A 3 12.97 -8.20 -25.66
CA LEU A 3 12.95 -6.91 -26.36
C LEU A 3 12.40 -5.84 -25.41
N GLY A 4 13.03 -4.69 -25.32
CA GLY A 4 12.60 -3.57 -24.46
C GLY A 4 12.12 -2.38 -25.29
N ILE A 5 12.33 -1.17 -24.72
CA ILE A 5 11.98 0.12 -25.36
C ILE A 5 12.74 0.27 -26.68
N GLY A 6 12.05 0.74 -27.72
CA GLY A 6 12.62 1.03 -29.05
C GLY A 6 11.92 0.32 -30.20
N ASP A 7 10.92 -0.51 -29.92
CA ASP A 7 10.05 -1.13 -30.90
C ASP A 7 8.58 -0.89 -30.50
N ASP A 8 7.61 -1.30 -31.29
CA ASP A 8 6.17 -1.09 -31.08
C ASP A 8 5.66 -1.75 -29.78
N ALA A 9 6.33 -2.82 -29.33
CA ALA A 9 6.01 -3.51 -28.07
C ALA A 9 7.22 -4.17 -27.42
N ALA A 10 7.19 -4.33 -26.10
CA ALA A 10 8.16 -5.13 -25.38
C ALA A 10 7.84 -6.63 -25.50
N LEU A 11 8.88 -7.48 -25.60
CA LEU A 11 8.75 -8.94 -25.53
C LEU A 11 9.28 -9.42 -24.17
N LEU A 12 8.40 -10.00 -23.37
CA LEU A 12 8.69 -10.44 -22.01
C LEU A 12 8.75 -11.96 -21.95
N ASN A 13 9.84 -12.50 -21.39
CA ASN A 13 9.97 -13.93 -21.13
C ASN A 13 9.50 -14.21 -19.70
N VAL A 14 8.41 -14.93 -19.57
CA VAL A 14 7.90 -15.40 -18.27
C VAL A 14 8.74 -16.59 -17.80
N THR A 15 9.13 -16.59 -16.52
CA THR A 15 9.85 -17.70 -15.91
C THR A 15 8.97 -18.98 -15.93
N PRO A 16 9.48 -20.13 -16.37
CA PRO A 16 8.69 -21.38 -16.34
C PRO A 16 8.14 -21.68 -14.95
N GLY A 17 6.85 -22.07 -14.87
CA GLY A 17 6.17 -22.33 -13.61
C GLY A 17 5.64 -21.11 -12.87
N GLN A 18 5.84 -19.92 -13.43
CA GLN A 18 5.26 -18.67 -12.90
C GLN A 18 4.02 -18.27 -13.69
N GLN A 19 3.15 -17.52 -13.03
CA GLN A 19 2.06 -16.76 -13.64
C GLN A 19 2.32 -15.26 -13.47
N LEU A 20 1.71 -14.44 -14.32
CA LEU A 20 1.83 -13.00 -14.24
C LEU A 20 0.77 -12.42 -13.29
N ALA A 21 1.22 -11.56 -12.37
CA ALA A 21 0.38 -10.62 -11.65
C ALA A 21 0.50 -9.26 -12.33
N MET A 22 -0.63 -8.60 -12.62
CA MET A 22 -0.65 -7.29 -13.27
C MET A 22 -1.59 -6.37 -12.52
N ALA A 23 -1.11 -5.17 -12.21
CA ALA A 23 -1.87 -4.08 -11.59
C ALA A 23 -1.64 -2.78 -12.34
N SER A 24 -2.57 -1.84 -12.23
CA SER A 24 -2.44 -0.53 -12.87
C SER A 24 -3.13 0.54 -12.06
N ASP A 25 -2.37 1.57 -11.64
CA ASP A 25 -2.89 2.74 -10.95
C ASP A 25 -2.59 4.02 -11.72
N THR A 26 -3.50 4.98 -11.54
CA THR A 26 -3.38 6.31 -12.10
C THR A 26 -3.28 7.34 -10.97
N LEU A 27 -2.24 8.15 -10.99
CA LEU A 27 -2.04 9.26 -10.09
C LEU A 27 -2.24 10.59 -10.81
N VAL A 28 -3.02 11.48 -10.20
CA VAL A 28 -3.39 12.79 -10.74
C VAL A 28 -2.92 13.88 -9.79
N ALA A 29 -2.26 14.92 -10.31
CA ALA A 29 -1.87 16.08 -9.52
C ALA A 29 -3.11 16.77 -8.89
N GLY A 30 -2.97 17.23 -7.66
CA GLY A 30 -4.08 17.83 -6.89
C GLY A 30 -5.05 16.82 -6.29
N VAL A 31 -4.95 15.53 -6.65
CA VAL A 31 -5.74 14.43 -6.08
C VAL A 31 -4.86 13.50 -5.26
N HIS A 32 -3.85 12.89 -5.88
CA HIS A 32 -3.00 11.88 -5.25
C HIS A 32 -1.66 12.44 -4.74
N PHE A 33 -1.29 13.62 -5.18
CA PHE A 33 -0.13 14.37 -4.72
C PHE A 33 -0.32 15.86 -5.00
N PRO A 34 0.33 16.76 -4.22
CA PRO A 34 0.23 18.20 -4.42
C PRO A 34 0.76 18.62 -5.80
N GLU A 35 0.15 19.63 -6.41
CA GLU A 35 0.64 20.22 -7.67
C GLU A 35 2.07 20.77 -7.58
N THR A 36 2.50 21.10 -6.35
CA THR A 36 3.83 21.62 -6.04
C THR A 36 4.88 20.51 -5.86
N ALA A 37 4.51 19.24 -5.95
CA ALA A 37 5.46 18.15 -5.81
C ALA A 37 6.54 18.20 -6.90
N SER A 38 7.79 17.91 -6.51
CA SER A 38 8.91 17.84 -7.45
C SER A 38 8.81 16.63 -8.37
N GLY A 39 9.55 16.63 -9.47
CA GLY A 39 9.61 15.50 -10.39
C GLY A 39 9.98 14.21 -9.67
N ARG A 40 11.00 14.27 -8.77
CA ARG A 40 11.44 13.14 -7.96
C ARG A 40 10.32 12.63 -7.04
N GLN A 41 9.64 13.51 -6.32
CA GLN A 41 8.55 13.14 -5.42
C GLN A 41 7.40 12.46 -6.16
N VAL A 42 7.02 12.99 -7.32
CA VAL A 42 5.99 12.39 -8.18
C VAL A 42 6.42 11.01 -8.66
N ALA A 43 7.65 10.86 -9.14
CA ALA A 43 8.18 9.59 -9.65
C ALA A 43 8.27 8.51 -8.56
N THR A 44 8.87 8.84 -7.41
CA THR A 44 9.05 7.89 -6.31
C THR A 44 7.71 7.41 -5.77
N ARG A 45 6.77 8.35 -5.50
CA ARG A 45 5.45 8.00 -5.04
C ARG A 45 4.73 7.10 -6.04
N SER A 46 4.70 7.50 -7.32
CA SER A 46 3.97 6.76 -8.34
C SER A 46 4.44 5.32 -8.49
N LEU A 47 5.75 5.06 -8.45
CA LEU A 47 6.25 3.69 -8.56
C LEU A 47 6.06 2.90 -7.26
N CYS A 48 6.28 3.53 -6.09
CA CYS A 48 6.13 2.86 -4.80
C CYS A 48 4.69 2.39 -4.54
N VAL A 49 3.68 3.23 -4.82
CA VAL A 49 2.27 2.85 -4.59
C VAL A 49 1.86 1.67 -5.48
N ASN A 50 2.27 1.69 -6.74
CA ASN A 50 2.01 0.57 -7.65
C ASN A 50 2.75 -0.72 -7.25
N LEU A 51 3.95 -0.61 -6.68
CA LEU A 51 4.70 -1.76 -6.15
C LEU A 51 3.99 -2.38 -4.93
N SER A 52 3.16 -1.62 -4.20
CA SER A 52 2.37 -2.11 -3.08
C SER A 52 1.39 -3.21 -3.50
N ASP A 53 0.74 -3.09 -4.66
CA ASP A 53 -0.10 -4.16 -5.21
C ASP A 53 0.67 -5.45 -5.43
N MET A 54 1.91 -5.35 -5.92
CA MET A 54 2.75 -6.53 -6.10
C MET A 54 3.09 -7.18 -4.76
N ALA A 55 3.33 -6.38 -3.72
CA ALA A 55 3.54 -6.86 -2.36
C ALA A 55 2.30 -7.57 -1.82
N ALA A 56 1.12 -6.97 -1.98
CA ALA A 56 -0.17 -7.52 -1.54
C ALA A 56 -0.48 -8.88 -2.19
N MET A 57 -0.06 -9.06 -3.45
CA MET A 57 -0.19 -10.32 -4.20
C MET A 57 0.93 -11.33 -3.91
N GLY A 58 1.93 -10.97 -3.10
CA GLY A 58 3.13 -11.76 -2.93
C GLY A 58 3.87 -11.96 -4.26
N ALA A 59 3.74 -11.07 -5.21
CA ALA A 59 4.39 -11.16 -6.51
C ALA A 59 5.78 -10.51 -6.48
N ASN A 60 6.70 -11.08 -7.26
CA ASN A 60 8.01 -10.47 -7.49
C ASN A 60 7.89 -9.49 -8.66
N PRO A 61 8.01 -8.15 -8.47
CA PRO A 61 7.88 -7.19 -9.54
C PRO A 61 8.99 -7.38 -10.57
N ARG A 62 8.67 -7.27 -11.87
CA ARG A 62 9.63 -7.51 -12.95
C ARG A 62 9.69 -6.37 -13.96
N TRP A 63 8.53 -5.89 -14.36
CA TRP A 63 8.42 -4.90 -15.44
C TRP A 63 7.32 -3.90 -15.14
N PHE A 64 7.44 -2.73 -15.72
CA PHE A 64 6.35 -1.75 -15.73
C PHE A 64 6.34 -0.92 -17.01
N THR A 65 5.19 -0.38 -17.33
CA THR A 65 5.01 0.67 -18.33
C THR A 65 4.57 1.96 -17.66
N LEU A 66 4.85 3.10 -18.28
CA LEU A 66 4.49 4.43 -17.81
C LEU A 66 3.80 5.22 -18.92
N ALA A 67 2.52 5.53 -18.76
CA ALA A 67 1.84 6.57 -19.53
C ALA A 67 1.89 7.87 -18.72
N LEU A 68 2.61 8.87 -19.27
CA LEU A 68 2.86 10.16 -18.61
C LEU A 68 2.19 11.29 -19.40
N THR A 69 1.24 11.98 -18.78
CA THR A 69 0.68 13.22 -19.29
C THR A 69 1.31 14.39 -18.57
N LEU A 70 1.91 15.32 -19.31
CA LEU A 70 2.66 16.46 -18.79
C LEU A 70 2.06 17.80 -19.22
N PRO A 71 1.90 18.77 -18.30
CA PRO A 71 1.61 20.15 -18.67
C PRO A 71 2.87 20.83 -19.24
N SER A 72 2.67 21.83 -20.07
CA SER A 72 3.77 22.49 -20.81
C SER A 72 4.83 23.12 -19.93
N ASP A 73 4.47 23.61 -18.76
CA ASP A 73 5.39 24.23 -17.78
C ASP A 73 6.32 23.20 -17.10
N LYS A 74 5.90 21.93 -16.99
CA LYS A 74 6.72 20.83 -16.46
C LYS A 74 7.46 20.04 -17.57
N ALA A 75 7.14 20.25 -18.82
CA ALA A 75 7.80 19.59 -19.95
C ALA A 75 9.17 20.24 -20.26
N ASN A 76 10.05 20.28 -19.28
CA ASN A 76 11.39 20.87 -19.39
C ASN A 76 12.48 19.90 -18.89
N ALA A 77 13.73 20.16 -19.28
CA ALA A 77 14.84 19.25 -18.99
C ALA A 77 15.11 19.06 -17.49
N GLU A 78 14.93 20.09 -16.68
CA GLU A 78 15.18 20.04 -15.23
C GLU A 78 14.17 19.12 -14.53
N TRP A 79 12.88 19.32 -14.78
CA TRP A 79 11.81 18.50 -14.18
C TRP A 79 11.93 17.05 -14.64
N LEU A 80 12.18 16.80 -15.96
CA LEU A 80 12.33 15.46 -16.49
C LEU A 80 13.56 14.74 -15.96
N ALA A 81 14.66 15.44 -15.73
CA ALA A 81 15.86 14.86 -15.11
C ALA A 81 15.60 14.44 -13.66
N ASP A 82 14.95 15.31 -12.87
CA ASP A 82 14.58 15.01 -11.48
C ASP A 82 13.59 13.84 -11.39
N PHE A 83 12.56 13.83 -12.25
CA PHE A 83 11.61 12.74 -12.38
C PHE A 83 12.29 11.41 -12.74
N SER A 84 13.11 11.42 -13.79
CA SER A 84 13.80 10.21 -14.28
C SER A 84 14.79 9.66 -13.26
N ALA A 85 15.47 10.53 -12.50
CA ALA A 85 16.36 10.13 -11.43
C ALA A 85 15.58 9.42 -10.31
N GLY A 86 14.47 10.01 -9.84
CA GLY A 86 13.62 9.40 -8.82
C GLY A 86 13.04 8.05 -9.26
N LEU A 87 12.50 7.99 -10.47
CA LEU A 87 11.97 6.75 -11.03
C LEU A 87 13.04 5.66 -11.13
N GLY A 88 14.23 6.03 -11.62
CA GLY A 88 15.36 5.11 -11.78
C GLY A 88 15.92 4.58 -10.47
N ASP A 89 15.93 5.39 -9.42
CA ASP A 89 16.37 4.98 -8.09
C ASP A 89 15.46 3.88 -7.52
N ILE A 90 14.13 4.09 -7.55
CA ILE A 90 13.15 3.09 -7.08
C ILE A 90 13.16 1.84 -7.97
N ALA A 91 13.22 2.01 -9.28
CA ALA A 91 13.27 0.88 -10.22
C ALA A 91 14.48 -0.02 -9.95
N LYS A 92 15.66 0.56 -9.68
CA LYS A 92 16.88 -0.19 -9.30
C LYS A 92 16.73 -0.86 -7.94
N GLN A 93 16.22 -0.13 -6.93
CA GLN A 93 16.04 -0.65 -5.57
C GLN A 93 15.17 -1.90 -5.57
N HIS A 94 14.09 -1.92 -6.36
CA HIS A 94 13.15 -3.04 -6.42
C HIS A 94 13.38 -3.98 -7.61
N ASN A 95 14.47 -3.79 -8.35
CA ASN A 95 14.86 -4.60 -9.52
C ASN A 95 13.71 -4.77 -10.53
N VAL A 96 12.99 -3.67 -10.80
CA VAL A 96 11.88 -3.61 -11.76
C VAL A 96 12.30 -2.76 -12.97
N ALA A 97 11.98 -3.19 -14.19
CA ALA A 97 12.41 -2.54 -15.42
C ALA A 97 11.26 -1.80 -16.11
N LEU A 98 11.48 -0.54 -16.49
CA LEU A 98 10.62 0.16 -17.43
C LEU A 98 10.77 -0.46 -18.82
N VAL A 99 9.67 -0.93 -19.40
CA VAL A 99 9.69 -1.66 -20.68
C VAL A 99 8.90 -0.98 -21.78
N GLY A 100 8.19 0.07 -21.49
CA GLY A 100 7.38 0.81 -22.47
C GLY A 100 6.59 1.93 -21.80
N GLY A 101 5.77 2.60 -22.61
CA GLY A 101 4.90 3.66 -22.15
C GLY A 101 4.63 4.69 -23.22
N ASP A 102 4.03 5.80 -22.82
CA ASP A 102 3.70 6.92 -23.70
C ASP A 102 3.90 8.24 -22.97
N THR A 103 4.12 9.33 -23.72
CA THR A 103 4.20 10.68 -23.17
C THR A 103 3.36 11.62 -24.02
N THR A 104 2.42 12.31 -23.37
CA THR A 104 1.52 13.23 -24.04
C THR A 104 1.36 14.55 -23.28
N SER A 105 0.74 15.54 -23.90
CA SER A 105 0.48 16.85 -23.27
C SER A 105 -0.89 16.89 -22.61
N GLY A 106 -0.98 17.46 -21.40
CA GLY A 106 -2.23 17.64 -20.65
C GLY A 106 -1.97 17.85 -19.16
N PRO A 107 -3.00 17.77 -18.30
CA PRO A 107 -2.83 17.84 -16.86
C PRO A 107 -1.90 16.75 -16.35
N LEU A 108 -1.05 17.07 -15.35
CA LEU A 108 -0.07 16.09 -14.82
C LEU A 108 -0.78 14.85 -14.29
N THR A 109 -0.62 13.77 -15.02
CA THR A 109 -1.22 12.47 -14.73
C THR A 109 -0.25 11.36 -15.12
N LEU A 110 -0.14 10.36 -14.25
CA LEU A 110 0.72 9.21 -14.49
C LEU A 110 -0.11 7.93 -14.32
N THR A 111 -0.03 7.05 -15.32
CA THR A 111 -0.56 5.69 -15.18
C THR A 111 0.60 4.72 -15.30
N LEU A 112 0.83 3.94 -14.26
CA LEU A 112 1.80 2.85 -14.29
C LEU A 112 1.05 1.52 -14.38
N THR A 113 1.55 0.62 -15.22
CA THR A 113 1.08 -0.77 -15.23
C THR A 113 2.26 -1.64 -14.86
N LEU A 114 2.16 -2.30 -13.71
CA LEU A 114 3.17 -3.22 -13.21
C LEU A 114 2.85 -4.64 -13.61
N VAL A 115 3.90 -5.40 -13.87
CA VAL A 115 3.84 -6.83 -14.14
C VAL A 115 4.86 -7.52 -13.25
N GLY A 116 4.39 -8.43 -12.41
CA GLY A 116 5.20 -9.28 -11.54
C GLY A 116 5.01 -10.75 -11.84
N GLU A 117 5.86 -11.58 -11.26
CA GLU A 117 5.79 -13.03 -11.35
C GLU A 117 5.49 -13.64 -9.98
N VAL A 118 4.62 -14.64 -9.97
CA VAL A 118 4.30 -15.43 -8.78
C VAL A 118 4.13 -16.90 -9.19
N ALA A 119 4.63 -17.84 -8.39
CA ALA A 119 4.46 -19.25 -8.68
C ALA A 119 2.97 -19.63 -8.74
N VAL A 120 2.62 -20.54 -9.64
CA VAL A 120 1.23 -20.97 -9.81
C VAL A 120 0.67 -21.51 -8.49
N GLY A 121 -0.43 -20.91 -8.02
CA GLY A 121 -1.09 -21.28 -6.77
C GLY A 121 -0.49 -20.66 -5.49
N GLU A 122 0.53 -19.78 -5.59
CA GLU A 122 1.15 -19.14 -4.44
C GLU A 122 0.79 -17.65 -4.29
N ALA A 123 -0.02 -17.09 -5.20
CA ALA A 123 -0.46 -15.72 -5.08
C ALA A 123 -1.27 -15.49 -3.80
N LEU A 124 -0.94 -14.43 -3.07
CA LEU A 124 -1.79 -13.94 -1.99
C LEU A 124 -3.05 -13.31 -2.59
N THR A 125 -4.17 -13.45 -1.91
CA THR A 125 -5.46 -12.92 -2.37
C THR A 125 -6.24 -12.33 -1.20
N ARG A 126 -7.23 -11.51 -1.49
CA ARG A 126 -8.16 -10.97 -0.50
C ARG A 126 -9.10 -12.03 0.08
N GLY A 127 -9.32 -13.14 -0.63
CA GLY A 127 -10.16 -14.27 -0.19
C GLY A 127 -9.35 -15.35 0.51
N GLY A 128 -9.97 -16.03 1.50
CA GLY A 128 -9.35 -17.15 2.20
C GLY A 128 -9.26 -17.02 3.72
N ALA A 129 -9.61 -15.83 4.26
CA ALA A 129 -9.68 -15.64 5.71
C ALA A 129 -10.80 -16.51 6.33
N GLY A 130 -10.49 -17.21 7.42
CA GLY A 130 -11.42 -18.06 8.15
C GLY A 130 -11.69 -17.53 9.57
N PRO A 131 -12.88 -17.87 10.15
CA PRO A 131 -13.15 -17.55 11.54
C PRO A 131 -12.07 -18.11 12.48
N GLY A 132 -11.57 -17.27 13.40
CA GLY A 132 -10.47 -17.60 14.30
C GLY A 132 -9.09 -17.18 13.78
N ASP A 133 -8.96 -16.79 12.51
CA ASP A 133 -7.71 -16.23 12.00
C ASP A 133 -7.33 -14.96 12.75
N ALA A 134 -6.03 -14.79 13.01
CA ALA A 134 -5.49 -13.55 13.55
C ALA A 134 -5.27 -12.54 12.42
N VAL A 135 -5.63 -11.27 12.68
CA VAL A 135 -5.39 -10.15 11.76
C VAL A 135 -4.09 -9.48 12.15
N PHE A 136 -3.23 -9.25 11.16
CA PHE A 136 -1.94 -8.57 11.30
C PHE A 136 -1.84 -7.39 10.33
N VAL A 137 -1.00 -6.41 10.68
CA VAL A 137 -0.53 -5.36 9.76
C VAL A 137 0.98 -5.25 9.84
N THR A 138 1.62 -4.87 8.73
CA THR A 138 3.05 -4.50 8.71
C THR A 138 3.25 -3.06 9.15
N GLY A 139 4.44 -2.71 9.63
CA GLY A 139 4.88 -1.35 9.91
C GLY A 139 3.95 -0.53 10.81
N SER A 140 3.81 0.77 10.54
CA SER A 140 2.95 1.73 11.26
C SER A 140 1.77 2.19 10.41
N LEU A 141 0.67 2.56 11.09
CA LEU A 141 -0.56 3.04 10.47
C LEU A 141 -0.81 4.51 10.78
N GLY A 142 -1.47 5.22 9.83
CA GLY A 142 -1.79 6.63 9.91
C GLY A 142 -0.66 7.56 9.45
N ASP A 143 0.46 7.05 9.02
CA ASP A 143 1.60 7.84 8.51
C ASP A 143 1.20 8.67 7.28
N GLY A 144 0.45 8.08 6.34
CA GLY A 144 -0.03 8.73 5.12
C GLY A 144 -0.96 9.90 5.43
N ALA A 145 -1.98 9.68 6.25
CA ALA A 145 -2.93 10.72 6.64
C ALA A 145 -2.28 11.84 7.45
N ALA A 146 -1.38 11.50 8.39
CA ALA A 146 -0.61 12.49 9.16
C ALA A 146 0.28 13.35 8.25
N ALA A 147 0.92 12.75 7.24
CA ALA A 147 1.71 13.47 6.26
C ALA A 147 0.85 14.40 5.40
N LEU A 148 -0.33 13.95 4.96
CA LEU A 148 -1.27 14.76 4.21
C LEU A 148 -1.73 15.98 5.00
N GLU A 149 -1.98 15.83 6.31
CA GLU A 149 -2.30 16.92 7.22
C GLU A 149 -1.16 17.96 7.27
N LEU A 150 0.11 17.51 7.35
CA LEU A 150 1.28 18.40 7.31
C LEU A 150 1.39 19.16 5.99
N ILE A 151 1.13 18.50 4.86
CA ILE A 151 1.18 19.07 3.53
C ILE A 151 0.10 20.13 3.34
N THR A 152 -1.15 19.78 3.68
CA THR A 152 -2.34 20.60 3.45
C THR A 152 -2.33 21.85 4.34
N ASN A 153 -1.96 21.72 5.60
CA ASN A 153 -1.95 22.81 6.57
C ASN A 153 -0.61 23.54 6.67
N ASN A 154 0.34 23.22 5.79
CA ASN A 154 1.70 23.82 5.76
C ASN A 154 2.42 23.80 7.14
N ARG A 155 2.18 22.76 7.93
CA ARG A 155 2.73 22.60 9.29
C ARG A 155 4.15 22.00 9.28
N ARG A 156 5.08 22.56 8.50
CA ARG A 156 6.46 22.04 8.36
C ARG A 156 7.37 22.21 9.60
N LEU A 157 6.85 22.58 10.76
CA LEU A 157 7.66 23.10 11.85
C LEU A 157 7.86 22.16 13.06
N GLN A 158 7.51 20.88 12.97
CA GLN A 158 7.76 19.95 14.07
C GLN A 158 8.92 19.01 13.76
N ARG A 159 9.74 18.71 14.78
CA ARG A 159 10.69 17.59 14.74
C ARG A 159 9.93 16.34 14.26
N ASN A 160 10.48 15.58 13.33
CA ASN A 160 9.93 14.34 12.75
C ASN A 160 8.94 14.51 11.57
N SER A 161 8.61 15.72 11.10
CA SER A 161 7.81 15.89 9.88
C SER A 161 8.48 15.27 8.64
N ASP A 162 9.81 15.22 8.59
CA ASP A 162 10.56 14.70 7.45
C ASP A 162 10.30 13.20 7.24
N ARG A 163 10.17 12.39 8.30
CA ARG A 163 9.83 10.96 8.19
C ARG A 163 8.43 10.76 7.59
N LEU A 164 7.44 11.50 8.09
CA LEU A 164 6.06 11.41 7.59
C LEU A 164 5.98 11.86 6.13
N LEU A 165 6.62 12.99 5.76
CA LEU A 165 6.69 13.46 4.39
C LEU A 165 7.39 12.45 3.48
N GLN A 166 8.46 11.82 3.95
CA GLN A 166 9.13 10.75 3.22
C GLN A 166 8.19 9.55 3.00
N ARG A 167 7.42 9.13 4.03
CA ARG A 167 6.43 8.05 3.91
C ARG A 167 5.35 8.36 2.87
N PHE A 168 4.93 9.62 2.76
CA PHE A 168 3.95 10.04 1.74
C PHE A 168 4.54 10.02 0.33
N TYR A 169 5.72 10.64 0.13
CA TYR A 169 6.31 10.77 -1.21
C TYR A 169 7.09 9.53 -1.67
N CYS A 170 7.49 8.70 -0.76
CA CYS A 170 8.22 7.46 -1.03
C CYS A 170 7.81 6.38 -0.01
N PRO A 171 6.53 5.93 -0.05
CA PRO A 171 6.12 4.82 0.81
C PRO A 171 6.97 3.59 0.50
N GLU A 172 7.27 2.80 1.50
CA GLU A 172 8.07 1.59 1.34
C GLU A 172 7.16 0.42 0.93
N PRO A 173 7.26 -0.07 -0.32
CA PRO A 173 6.47 -1.22 -0.73
C PRO A 173 6.90 -2.47 0.02
N GLN A 174 5.98 -3.18 0.63
CA GLN A 174 6.23 -4.33 1.49
C GLN A 174 6.53 -5.62 0.71
N ILE A 175 7.33 -5.54 -0.36
CA ILE A 175 7.60 -6.67 -1.28
C ILE A 175 8.17 -7.87 -0.52
N GLN A 176 9.18 -7.66 0.34
CA GLN A 176 9.80 -8.77 1.06
C GLN A 176 8.84 -9.42 2.06
N ALA A 177 7.99 -8.63 2.71
CA ALA A 177 6.92 -9.14 3.56
C ALA A 177 5.93 -9.99 2.75
N GLY A 178 5.43 -9.48 1.62
CA GLY A 178 4.53 -10.20 0.73
C GLY A 178 5.10 -11.56 0.27
N LEU A 179 6.38 -11.59 -0.14
CA LEU A 179 7.05 -12.82 -0.53
C LEU A 179 7.13 -13.85 0.61
N LYS A 180 7.38 -13.42 1.85
CA LYS A 180 7.45 -14.30 3.03
C LYS A 180 6.09 -14.77 3.50
N LEU A 181 5.05 -14.02 3.22
CA LEU A 181 3.67 -14.36 3.58
C LEU A 181 3.04 -15.41 2.66
N ARG A 182 3.62 -15.72 1.51
CA ARG A 182 3.19 -16.86 0.68
C ARG A 182 3.15 -18.13 1.54
N SER A 183 2.17 -18.97 1.35
CA SER A 183 1.95 -20.20 2.15
C SER A 183 1.74 -20.00 3.67
N VAL A 184 1.72 -18.76 4.17
CA VAL A 184 1.54 -18.42 5.59
C VAL A 184 0.24 -17.65 5.81
N ALA A 185 0.02 -16.57 5.08
CA ALA A 185 -1.21 -15.80 5.16
C ALA A 185 -2.38 -16.55 4.53
N SER A 186 -3.55 -16.47 5.14
CA SER A 186 -4.82 -16.96 4.58
C SER A 186 -5.47 -15.95 3.63
N ALA A 187 -5.30 -14.65 3.88
CA ALA A 187 -5.66 -13.55 2.99
C ALA A 187 -4.70 -12.38 3.16
N CYS A 188 -4.59 -11.52 2.14
CA CYS A 188 -3.73 -10.34 2.16
C CYS A 188 -4.29 -9.24 1.25
N ILE A 189 -4.07 -7.98 1.65
CA ILE A 189 -4.35 -6.75 0.92
C ILE A 189 -3.34 -5.69 1.37
N ASP A 190 -3.02 -4.72 0.54
CA ASP A 190 -2.35 -3.50 1.01
C ASP A 190 -3.36 -2.48 1.55
N ILE A 191 -2.87 -1.52 2.34
CA ILE A 191 -3.69 -0.47 2.96
C ILE A 191 -3.47 0.82 2.17
N SER A 192 -4.34 1.06 1.21
CA SER A 192 -4.36 2.25 0.34
C SER A 192 -5.45 3.24 0.70
N ASP A 193 -6.66 2.75 1.00
CA ASP A 193 -7.83 3.55 1.34
C ASP A 193 -8.06 3.69 2.85
N GLY A 194 -7.36 2.90 3.65
CA GLY A 194 -7.43 2.84 5.10
C GLY A 194 -7.81 1.46 5.64
N LEU A 195 -7.30 1.14 6.82
CA LEU A 195 -7.44 -0.19 7.42
C LEU A 195 -8.89 -0.70 7.45
N MET A 196 -9.85 0.16 7.81
CA MET A 196 -11.27 -0.24 7.89
C MET A 196 -11.83 -0.64 6.53
N ALA A 197 -11.53 0.13 5.48
CA ALA A 197 -11.97 -0.14 4.12
C ALA A 197 -11.31 -1.42 3.58
N ASP A 198 -9.98 -1.51 3.68
CA ASP A 198 -9.19 -2.57 3.06
C ASP A 198 -9.38 -3.92 3.76
N LEU A 199 -9.42 -3.96 5.10
CA LEU A 199 -9.82 -5.16 5.84
C LEU A 199 -11.28 -5.55 5.54
N GLY A 200 -12.15 -4.57 5.31
CA GLY A 200 -13.51 -4.80 4.84
C GLY A 200 -13.57 -5.55 3.50
N HIS A 201 -12.62 -5.29 2.60
CA HIS A 201 -12.49 -6.05 1.35
C HIS A 201 -12.09 -7.51 1.58
N ILE A 202 -11.17 -7.79 2.52
CA ILE A 202 -10.86 -9.18 2.94
C ILE A 202 -12.11 -9.85 3.51
N CYS A 203 -12.81 -9.17 4.42
CA CYS A 203 -14.03 -9.70 5.04
C CYS A 203 -15.08 -10.06 4.00
N LYS A 204 -15.32 -9.16 3.04
CA LYS A 204 -16.29 -9.37 1.95
C LYS A 204 -15.88 -10.52 1.05
N ALA A 205 -14.61 -10.60 0.62
CA ALA A 205 -14.11 -11.64 -0.27
C ALA A 205 -14.11 -13.02 0.39
N SER A 206 -13.98 -13.06 1.72
CA SER A 206 -13.92 -14.30 2.51
C SER A 206 -15.26 -14.69 3.15
N GLY A 207 -16.28 -13.83 3.12
CA GLY A 207 -17.57 -14.09 3.75
C GLY A 207 -17.51 -14.11 5.28
N VAL A 208 -16.69 -13.26 5.89
CA VAL A 208 -16.42 -13.18 7.34
C VAL A 208 -16.58 -11.76 7.86
N SER A 209 -16.37 -11.55 9.16
CA SER A 209 -16.23 -10.24 9.80
C SER A 209 -14.92 -10.16 10.57
N ALA A 210 -14.49 -8.97 10.96
CA ALA A 210 -13.27 -8.77 11.74
C ALA A 210 -13.52 -7.87 12.95
N VAL A 211 -12.75 -8.09 14.02
CA VAL A 211 -12.69 -7.20 15.19
C VAL A 211 -11.25 -6.74 15.36
N ILE A 212 -11.06 -5.41 15.41
CA ILE A 212 -9.78 -4.74 15.65
C ILE A 212 -9.75 -4.26 17.12
N GLN A 213 -8.59 -4.37 17.76
CA GLN A 213 -8.32 -3.86 19.10
C GLN A 213 -7.46 -2.60 19.02
N THR A 214 -7.96 -1.46 19.48
CA THR A 214 -7.28 -0.16 19.35
C THR A 214 -5.89 -0.14 19.97
N GLU A 215 -5.68 -0.83 21.08
CA GLU A 215 -4.41 -0.87 21.80
C GLU A 215 -3.32 -1.66 21.06
N GLN A 216 -3.70 -2.43 20.07
CA GLN A 216 -2.77 -3.24 19.28
C GLN A 216 -2.38 -2.56 17.96
N LEU A 217 -2.97 -1.40 17.64
CA LEU A 217 -2.64 -0.66 16.42
C LEU A 217 -1.23 -0.06 16.53
N PRO A 218 -0.37 -0.28 15.53
CA PRO A 218 0.99 0.26 15.50
C PRO A 218 0.95 1.72 15.05
N ILE A 219 0.66 2.64 15.95
CA ILE A 219 0.67 4.08 15.70
C ILE A 219 2.02 4.64 16.13
N ALA A 220 2.73 5.30 15.21
CA ALA A 220 4.03 5.89 15.50
C ALA A 220 3.92 7.04 16.51
N THR A 221 4.95 7.19 17.36
CA THR A 221 4.98 8.25 18.37
C THR A 221 4.84 9.63 17.79
N GLU A 222 5.40 9.87 16.60
CA GLU A 222 5.32 11.13 15.87
C GLU A 222 3.88 11.53 15.52
N ILE A 223 3.03 10.56 15.22
CA ILE A 223 1.60 10.79 14.94
C ILE A 223 0.88 11.20 16.22
N LEU A 224 1.16 10.48 17.34
CA LEU A 224 0.61 10.79 18.64
C LEU A 224 1.05 12.17 19.18
N GLU A 225 2.28 12.60 18.85
CA GLU A 225 2.78 13.95 19.16
C GLU A 225 2.14 15.02 18.27
N LEU A 226 1.89 14.71 16.98
CA LEU A 226 1.31 15.65 16.03
C LEU A 226 -0.16 15.95 16.34
N SER A 227 -0.97 14.93 16.55
CA SER A 227 -2.37 15.04 16.93
C SER A 227 -2.86 13.81 17.71
N PRO A 228 -2.80 13.83 19.05
CA PRO A 228 -3.29 12.72 19.88
C PRO A 228 -4.78 12.40 19.65
N LEU A 229 -5.57 13.37 19.23
CA LEU A 229 -7.02 13.21 19.01
C LEU A 229 -7.33 12.53 17.68
N ASP A 230 -6.57 12.83 16.63
CA ASP A 230 -6.81 12.32 15.29
C ASP A 230 -6.03 11.04 14.98
N ALA A 231 -5.01 10.72 15.79
CA ALA A 231 -4.10 9.60 15.56
C ALA A 231 -4.82 8.26 15.36
N LEU A 232 -5.86 7.99 16.16
CA LEU A 232 -6.65 6.77 16.03
C LEU A 232 -7.49 6.76 14.75
N GLU A 233 -8.13 7.88 14.39
CA GLU A 233 -8.90 8.01 13.15
C GLU A 233 -7.98 7.84 11.94
N TRP A 234 -6.80 8.47 11.97
CA TRP A 234 -5.82 8.32 10.89
C TRP A 234 -5.35 6.87 10.72
N ALA A 235 -5.10 6.16 11.81
CA ALA A 235 -4.68 4.76 11.75
C ALA A 235 -5.79 3.80 11.28
N LEU A 236 -7.06 4.11 11.54
CA LEU A 236 -8.20 3.28 11.16
C LEU A 236 -8.71 3.60 9.75
N CYS A 237 -8.77 4.88 9.40
CA CYS A 237 -9.51 5.37 8.24
C CYS A 237 -8.64 6.19 7.26
N GLY A 238 -7.42 6.53 7.66
CA GLY A 238 -6.47 7.22 6.80
C GLY A 238 -5.94 6.30 5.72
N GLY A 239 -5.92 6.79 4.48
CA GLY A 239 -5.26 6.10 3.38
C GLY A 239 -3.77 6.40 3.29
N ASP A 240 -3.13 5.89 2.23
CA ASP A 240 -1.73 6.16 1.88
C ASP A 240 -0.67 5.54 2.80
N ASP A 241 -1.01 4.51 3.58
CA ASP A 241 -0.04 3.81 4.44
C ASP A 241 0.80 2.78 3.67
N TYR A 242 0.20 2.13 2.66
CA TYR A 242 0.85 1.09 1.82
C TYR A 242 1.53 0.00 2.63
N GLN A 243 0.96 -0.31 3.79
CA GLN A 243 1.30 -1.47 4.60
C GLN A 243 0.46 -2.67 4.16
N LEU A 244 0.87 -3.89 4.51
CA LEU A 244 0.04 -5.08 4.29
C LEU A 244 -0.86 -5.34 5.47
N CYS A 245 -2.16 -5.54 5.21
CA CYS A 245 -3.09 -6.16 6.13
C CYS A 245 -3.28 -7.62 5.71
N PHE A 246 -3.05 -8.56 6.62
CA PHE A 246 -3.13 -9.98 6.31
C PHE A 246 -3.71 -10.79 7.46
N THR A 247 -4.27 -11.95 7.12
CA THR A 247 -4.85 -12.88 8.08
C THR A 247 -4.05 -14.18 8.16
N VAL A 248 -4.04 -14.81 9.32
CA VAL A 248 -3.23 -16.01 9.59
C VAL A 248 -4.03 -17.01 10.39
N ALA A 249 -4.16 -18.21 9.85
CA ALA A 249 -4.83 -19.34 10.51
C ALA A 249 -4.04 -19.82 11.75
N ALA A 250 -4.73 -20.39 12.71
CA ALA A 250 -4.15 -20.77 14.01
C ALA A 250 -2.93 -21.71 13.89
N ASP A 251 -2.95 -22.64 12.94
CA ASP A 251 -1.85 -23.58 12.68
C ASP A 251 -0.61 -22.94 12.06
N LYS A 252 -0.74 -21.74 11.48
CA LYS A 252 0.36 -20.97 10.88
C LYS A 252 0.93 -19.86 11.81
N LEU A 253 0.27 -19.58 12.93
CA LEU A 253 0.69 -18.50 13.84
C LEU A 253 2.12 -18.65 14.34
N ALA A 254 2.56 -19.87 14.63
CA ALA A 254 3.93 -20.11 15.09
C ALA A 254 4.97 -19.67 14.04
N LYS A 255 4.68 -19.87 12.76
CA LYS A 255 5.57 -19.45 11.66
C LYS A 255 5.66 -17.93 11.55
N VAL A 256 4.53 -17.21 11.63
CA VAL A 256 4.53 -15.74 11.61
C VAL A 256 5.28 -15.16 12.82
N LYS A 257 5.02 -15.70 14.02
CA LYS A 257 5.75 -15.27 15.23
C LYS A 257 7.26 -15.44 15.07
N ALA A 258 7.71 -16.57 14.54
CA ALA A 258 9.13 -16.80 14.28
C ALA A 258 9.71 -15.76 13.29
N LEU A 259 9.00 -15.44 12.20
CA LEU A 259 9.44 -14.40 11.26
C LEU A 259 9.59 -13.04 11.94
N ILE A 260 8.67 -12.69 12.84
CA ILE A 260 8.71 -11.42 13.61
C ILE A 260 9.87 -11.45 14.61
N GLU A 261 10.02 -12.52 15.39
CA GLU A 261 11.07 -12.67 16.41
C GLU A 261 12.49 -12.63 15.82
N PHE A 262 12.67 -13.19 14.61
CA PHE A 262 13.95 -13.13 13.89
C PHE A 262 14.18 -11.82 13.12
N GLY A 263 13.26 -10.85 13.23
CA GLY A 263 13.37 -9.57 12.52
C GLY A 263 13.22 -9.68 10.99
N GLU A 264 12.65 -10.78 10.53
CA GLU A 264 12.41 -11.01 9.11
C GLU A 264 11.10 -10.40 8.60
N LEU A 265 10.16 -10.14 9.50
CA LEU A 265 8.87 -9.53 9.23
C LEU A 265 8.57 -8.49 10.31
N ASP A 266 8.41 -7.23 9.92
CA ASP A 266 7.91 -6.18 10.80
C ASP A 266 6.38 -6.16 10.71
N ALA A 267 5.73 -6.83 11.64
CA ALA A 267 4.27 -6.89 11.69
C ALA A 267 3.77 -7.08 13.12
N CYS A 268 2.57 -6.60 13.40
CA CYS A 268 1.91 -6.82 14.67
C CYS A 268 0.47 -7.33 14.47
N ARG A 269 0.01 -8.13 15.44
CA ARG A 269 -1.37 -8.58 15.51
C ARG A 269 -2.24 -7.44 15.99
N ILE A 270 -3.34 -7.18 15.26
CA ILE A 270 -4.28 -6.09 15.58
C ILE A 270 -5.70 -6.58 15.89
N GLY A 271 -6.02 -7.85 15.60
CA GLY A 271 -7.40 -8.31 15.73
C GLY A 271 -7.60 -9.78 15.42
N THR A 272 -8.85 -10.12 15.17
CA THR A 272 -9.29 -11.50 14.88
C THR A 272 -10.45 -11.51 13.90
N ILE A 273 -10.49 -12.52 13.03
CA ILE A 273 -11.60 -12.82 12.12
C ILE A 273 -12.67 -13.61 12.84
N ASN A 274 -13.92 -13.22 12.65
CA ASN A 274 -15.10 -13.83 13.23
C ASN A 274 -16.05 -14.37 12.13
N PRO A 275 -16.98 -15.26 12.45
CA PRO A 275 -18.07 -15.61 11.53
C PRO A 275 -18.80 -14.34 11.08
N SER A 276 -19.24 -14.32 9.80
CA SER A 276 -20.03 -13.21 9.28
C SER A 276 -21.33 -13.05 10.05
N ASP A 277 -21.57 -11.86 10.56
CA ASP A 277 -22.86 -11.45 11.14
C ASP A 277 -23.40 -10.30 10.28
N LYS A 278 -24.49 -10.55 9.56
CA LYS A 278 -25.13 -9.56 8.67
C LYS A 278 -25.74 -8.37 9.44
N SER A 279 -25.85 -8.45 10.76
CA SER A 279 -26.35 -7.38 11.63
C SER A 279 -25.26 -6.39 12.08
N ILE A 280 -23.97 -6.70 11.79
CA ILE A 280 -22.82 -5.93 12.26
C ILE A 280 -21.99 -5.49 11.04
N ASN A 281 -21.28 -4.38 11.15
CA ASN A 281 -20.33 -3.94 10.13
C ASN A 281 -19.29 -5.05 9.86
N ALA A 282 -18.82 -5.15 8.62
CA ALA A 282 -17.81 -6.14 8.24
C ALA A 282 -16.54 -6.05 9.12
N VAL A 283 -16.18 -4.84 9.56
CA VAL A 283 -15.09 -4.57 10.50
C VAL A 283 -15.64 -3.79 11.69
N SER A 284 -15.35 -4.25 12.89
CA SER A 284 -15.69 -3.62 14.16
C SER A 284 -14.42 -3.27 14.94
N VAL A 285 -14.48 -2.21 15.72
CA VAL A 285 -13.34 -1.73 16.53
C VAL A 285 -13.74 -1.73 17.99
N ILE A 286 -12.91 -2.27 18.87
CA ILE A 286 -13.12 -2.30 20.31
C ILE A 286 -11.97 -1.63 21.07
N ASP A 287 -12.29 -1.04 22.21
CA ASP A 287 -11.32 -0.48 23.15
C ASP A 287 -10.77 -1.57 24.11
N LYS A 288 -9.81 -1.20 24.97
CA LYS A 288 -9.22 -2.07 26.01
C LYS A 288 -10.23 -2.69 26.98
N ASN A 289 -11.44 -2.16 27.06
CA ASN A 289 -12.51 -2.67 27.91
C ASN A 289 -13.52 -3.51 27.10
N ASN A 290 -13.19 -3.90 25.87
CA ASN A 290 -14.06 -4.58 24.91
C ASN A 290 -15.35 -3.80 24.57
N ARG A 291 -15.32 -2.47 24.65
CA ARG A 291 -16.45 -1.64 24.24
C ARG A 291 -16.34 -1.33 22.77
N LEU A 292 -17.43 -1.51 22.05
CA LEU A 292 -17.51 -1.16 20.62
C LEU A 292 -17.36 0.36 20.45
N LEU A 293 -16.46 0.75 19.55
CA LEU A 293 -16.29 2.14 19.13
C LEU A 293 -17.07 2.41 17.84
N THR A 294 -17.70 3.55 17.78
CA THR A 294 -18.34 4.02 16.54
C THR A 294 -17.29 4.69 15.68
N VAL A 295 -17.08 4.16 14.47
CA VAL A 295 -16.20 4.75 13.45
C VAL A 295 -17.11 5.31 12.36
N GLU A 296 -17.11 6.64 12.17
CA GLU A 296 -18.01 7.31 11.24
C GLU A 296 -17.55 7.20 9.80
N LYS A 297 -16.22 7.24 9.56
CA LYS A 297 -15.61 7.09 8.25
C LYS A 297 -15.03 5.70 8.09
N LEU A 298 -15.18 5.10 6.93
CA LEU A 298 -14.65 3.77 6.65
C LEU A 298 -13.33 3.79 5.85
N GLY A 299 -12.96 4.93 5.28
CA GLY A 299 -11.79 5.09 4.43
C GLY A 299 -11.95 6.21 3.40
N TYR A 300 -10.99 6.33 2.49
CA TYR A 300 -11.03 7.28 1.39
C TYR A 300 -12.02 6.84 0.30
N ASN A 301 -12.70 7.81 -0.33
CA ASN A 301 -13.60 7.56 -1.45
C ASN A 301 -13.42 8.65 -2.53
N HIS A 302 -12.98 8.26 -3.72
CA HIS A 302 -12.75 9.15 -4.86
C HIS A 302 -13.98 9.93 -5.32
N PHE A 303 -15.18 9.37 -5.16
CA PHE A 303 -16.44 9.94 -5.64
C PHE A 303 -17.36 10.33 -4.49
N GLY A 304 -16.79 10.59 -3.31
CA GLY A 304 -17.44 10.78 -2.02
C GLY A 304 -18.84 11.39 -2.09
N HIS A 305 -19.80 10.63 -1.54
CA HIS A 305 -21.15 11.09 -1.24
C HIS A 305 -21.36 10.99 0.26
#